data_190d00711ca85f54dcbb8a7c7aa968ad
#
_entry.id   190d00711ca85f54dcbb8a7c7aa968ad
#
_cell.length_a   1.000
_cell.length_b   1.000
_cell.length_c   1.000
_cell.angle_alpha   90.00
_cell.angle_beta   90.00
_cell.angle_gamma   90.00
#
_symmetry.space_group_name_H-M   'P 1'
#
loop_
_entity.id
_entity.type
_entity.pdbx_description
1 polymer ?
#
loop_
_entity_poly.entity_id
_entity_poly.type
_entity_poly.pdbx_seq_one_letter_code
_entity_poly.pdbx_strand_id
1 'polypeptide(L)'
;MSDKQNFFTASVGSNNTVDYKASYLQCFGGRHAGQALINKYANCVANSFGINFDAVNRQVAPIEYNIGCNASNSELNKLTSTLCGQLNVGINEQAVRLKLRSEVPHLTRKDTNQLRLPFYEILFQELLQNGYHYAFTELFNLYKRQDEDRRKAGPESTLWFIPPLSEQHEKLRLLAEYLVIAEAASRRVDDVTECNAYLMLGLALRDNPDDLLVAEYFLHLALIIAERIKDDGGLKLAMTNEYYGVVLQSQGEYLKALNCFQKFYILTREKQWTNENGELLSQLATSYLVKNYYYLIDNYDPTYYSDRINYCKNALDIAIQSRNWSLEAETRLKMGQLLEDSQCYDDAIHHYHEYFEAANKHDDHIGLGKACQALAHLFQKQNQMKEAITYLHKFATVCEKHGQWGELSKACQLLGTAYDSIGEYACALKWMKKAYDLPNMIPSLKQNKSEMIMESARIMLGVSRAHLMNGMFINAIINNTPRTILKLSHWKAYPKDENQLFSLEDCRIISKQSVGRKPHRDVLACSKNPVSGFIHDIFH
;
A
#
# COMPACT_ATOMS: atom_id res chain seq x y z
N MET A 1 -18.75 34.76 24.31
CA MET A 1 -19.50 33.76 23.60
C MET A 1 -19.57 34.09 22.12
N SER A 2 -18.52 34.34 21.51
CA SER A 2 -18.20 34.53 20.10
C SER A 2 -16.69 34.64 20.09
N ASP A 3 -16.02 34.06 19.15
CA ASP A 3 -14.57 34.03 18.94
C ASP A 3 -13.88 32.69 19.27
N LYS A 4 -14.18 31.68 18.43
CA LYS A 4 -13.26 30.58 18.16
C LYS A 4 -13.56 29.93 16.79
N GLN A 5 -13.58 30.75 15.76
CA GLN A 5 -13.57 30.26 14.37
C GLN A 5 -12.58 31.09 13.56
N ASN A 6 -11.30 30.98 13.80
CA ASN A 6 -10.27 31.49 12.89
C ASN A 6 -8.88 31.09 13.42
N PHE A 7 -8.49 29.85 13.25
CA PHE A 7 -7.08 29.44 13.26
C PHE A 7 -6.94 28.06 12.63
N PHE A 8 -7.02 27.98 11.33
CA PHE A 8 -6.45 26.86 10.55
C PHE A 8 -6.45 27.26 9.05
N THR A 9 -5.68 28.28 8.73
CA THR A 9 -5.22 28.51 7.36
C THR A 9 -3.78 28.99 7.43
N ALA A 10 -2.87 28.04 7.47
CA ALA A 10 -1.48 28.31 7.14
C ALA A 10 -0.84 27.05 6.54
N SER A 11 -0.54 27.19 5.25
CA SER A 11 0.54 26.56 4.50
C SER A 11 0.63 25.04 4.40
N VAL A 12 -0.05 24.47 3.41
CA VAL A 12 0.61 23.54 2.46
C VAL A 12 0.02 23.82 1.08
N GLY A 13 0.88 24.11 0.10
CA GLY A 13 0.48 24.49 -1.25
C GLY A 13 -0.18 23.35 -2.02
N SER A 14 -1.50 23.33 -1.99
CA SER A 14 -2.33 22.53 -2.89
C SER A 14 -3.66 23.25 -3.17
N ASN A 15 -3.55 24.53 -3.60
CA ASN A 15 -4.74 25.30 -3.99
C ASN A 15 -5.42 24.84 -5.28
N ASN A 16 -4.96 23.75 -5.90
CA ASN A 16 -5.54 23.29 -7.17
C ASN A 16 -6.63 22.21 -7.01
N THR A 17 -6.73 21.52 -5.87
CA THR A 17 -7.72 20.47 -5.67
C THR A 17 -9.10 20.97 -5.22
N VAL A 18 -9.18 22.12 -4.58
CA VAL A 18 -10.43 22.69 -4.07
C VAL A 18 -11.29 23.28 -5.19
N ASP A 19 -10.67 23.91 -6.21
CA ASP A 19 -11.38 24.48 -7.37
C ASP A 19 -11.98 23.42 -8.30
N TYR A 20 -11.45 22.21 -8.26
CA TYR A 20 -11.94 21.12 -9.08
C TYR A 20 -13.30 20.56 -8.63
N LYS A 21 -13.56 20.48 -7.33
CA LYS A 21 -14.88 20.07 -6.80
C LYS A 21 -15.96 21.11 -7.06
N ALA A 22 -15.61 22.39 -6.91
CA ALA A 22 -16.55 23.51 -7.13
C ALA A 22 -16.98 23.62 -8.59
N SER A 23 -16.08 23.45 -9.56
CA SER A 23 -16.43 23.51 -10.98
C SER A 23 -17.19 22.27 -11.45
N TYR A 24 -16.95 21.09 -10.87
CA TYR A 24 -17.74 19.89 -11.17
C TYR A 24 -19.18 19.99 -10.64
N LEU A 25 -19.37 20.52 -9.43
CA LEU A 25 -20.70 20.65 -8.83
C LEU A 25 -21.51 21.84 -9.38
N GLN A 26 -20.87 22.91 -9.85
CA GLN A 26 -21.55 24.07 -10.47
C GLN A 26 -22.06 23.78 -11.90
N CYS A 27 -21.46 22.82 -12.62
CA CYS A 27 -21.96 22.44 -13.95
C CYS A 27 -23.27 21.63 -13.92
N PHE A 28 -23.70 21.06 -12.79
CA PHE A 28 -24.80 20.10 -12.72
C PHE A 28 -26.02 20.53 -11.90
N GLY A 29 -26.22 21.82 -11.72
CA GLY A 29 -27.44 22.38 -11.14
C GLY A 29 -28.63 22.34 -12.11
N GLY A 30 -29.32 21.23 -12.19
CA GLY A 30 -30.67 21.18 -12.78
C GLY A 30 -30.80 20.43 -14.13
N ARG A 31 -31.66 19.41 -14.13
CA ARG A 31 -31.97 18.55 -15.29
C ARG A 31 -32.49 19.28 -16.56
N HIS A 32 -32.84 20.56 -16.49
CA HIS A 32 -33.33 21.35 -17.62
C HIS A 32 -32.28 22.26 -18.29
N ALA A 33 -31.11 22.43 -17.69
CA ALA A 33 -30.02 23.17 -18.34
C ALA A 33 -29.21 22.32 -19.34
N GLY A 34 -29.36 21.00 -19.30
CA GLY A 34 -28.60 20.06 -20.09
C GLY A 34 -28.82 20.20 -21.60
N GLN A 35 -30.06 20.42 -22.05
CA GLN A 35 -30.38 20.42 -23.48
C GLN A 35 -29.78 21.63 -24.21
N ALA A 36 -29.73 22.79 -23.59
CA ALA A 36 -29.12 23.99 -24.17
C ALA A 36 -27.60 23.92 -24.20
N LEU A 37 -26.99 23.30 -23.18
CA LEU A 37 -25.56 23.01 -23.14
C LEU A 37 -25.17 21.94 -24.15
N ILE A 38 -25.95 20.88 -24.30
CA ILE A 38 -25.73 19.80 -25.28
C ILE A 38 -25.68 20.36 -26.70
N ASN A 39 -26.61 21.23 -27.07
CA ASN A 39 -26.61 21.86 -28.40
C ASN A 39 -25.42 22.81 -28.58
N LYS A 40 -24.99 23.51 -27.55
CA LYS A 40 -23.83 24.41 -27.59
C LYS A 40 -22.52 23.64 -27.68
N TYR A 41 -22.40 22.50 -27.02
CA TYR A 41 -21.20 21.64 -27.04
C TYR A 41 -21.14 20.77 -28.30
N ALA A 42 -22.27 20.27 -28.81
CA ALA A 42 -22.31 19.57 -30.10
C ALA A 42 -21.79 20.47 -31.23
N ASN A 43 -22.18 21.73 -31.21
CA ASN A 43 -21.68 22.72 -32.21
C ASN A 43 -20.21 23.10 -31.95
N CYS A 44 -19.73 23.16 -30.72
CA CYS A 44 -18.31 23.38 -30.40
C CYS A 44 -17.43 22.22 -30.85
N VAL A 45 -17.89 20.98 -30.64
CA VAL A 45 -17.19 19.77 -31.10
C VAL A 45 -17.15 19.69 -32.61
N ALA A 46 -18.26 19.98 -33.28
CA ALA A 46 -18.30 20.05 -34.73
C ALA A 46 -17.31 21.08 -35.27
N ASN A 47 -17.23 22.24 -34.66
CA ASN A 47 -16.33 23.32 -35.08
C ASN A 47 -14.85 23.07 -34.71
N SER A 48 -14.54 22.39 -33.58
CA SER A 48 -13.15 22.08 -33.20
C SER A 48 -12.55 20.92 -34.01
N PHE A 49 -13.36 20.05 -34.56
CA PHE A 49 -12.92 18.97 -35.48
C PHE A 49 -13.09 19.34 -36.97
N GLY A 50 -13.48 20.57 -37.29
CA GLY A 50 -13.68 20.98 -38.67
C GLY A 50 -14.86 20.27 -39.36
N ILE A 51 -15.76 19.64 -38.58
CA ILE A 51 -16.93 18.91 -39.11
C ILE A 51 -18.07 19.91 -39.22
N ASN A 52 -18.23 20.45 -40.41
CA ASN A 52 -19.40 21.24 -40.76
C ASN A 52 -20.56 20.30 -41.10
N PHE A 53 -21.53 20.12 -40.22
CA PHE A 53 -22.66 19.20 -40.37
C PHE A 53 -23.54 19.56 -41.59
N ASP A 54 -23.58 20.81 -42.00
CA ASP A 54 -24.32 21.25 -43.20
C ASP A 54 -23.57 20.96 -44.52
N ALA A 55 -22.26 20.77 -44.46
CA ALA A 55 -21.44 20.42 -45.63
C ALA A 55 -21.44 18.92 -45.94
N VAL A 56 -21.67 18.07 -44.92
CA VAL A 56 -21.64 16.60 -45.07
C VAL A 56 -22.84 16.09 -45.90
N ASN A 57 -23.94 16.85 -45.94
CA ASN A 57 -25.13 16.46 -46.74
C ASN A 57 -25.08 16.88 -48.21
N ARG A 58 -24.08 17.62 -48.68
CA ARG A 58 -24.12 18.20 -50.07
C ARG A 58 -23.02 17.82 -51.04
N GLN A 59 -21.97 17.10 -50.65
CA GLN A 59 -20.92 16.74 -51.64
C GLN A 59 -20.38 15.33 -51.41
N VAL A 60 -20.97 14.37 -52.09
CA VAL A 60 -20.30 13.10 -52.42
C VAL A 60 -19.55 13.34 -53.73
N ALA A 61 -18.34 13.89 -53.62
CA ALA A 61 -17.38 13.81 -54.73
C ALA A 61 -16.70 12.43 -54.69
N PRO A 62 -16.38 11.82 -55.84
CA PRO A 62 -15.72 10.53 -55.87
C PRO A 62 -14.32 10.63 -55.27
N ILE A 63 -14.12 9.93 -54.17
CA ILE A 63 -12.86 9.89 -53.47
C ILE A 63 -11.94 8.91 -54.20
N GLU A 64 -10.86 9.42 -54.77
CA GLU A 64 -9.74 8.61 -55.24
C GLU A 64 -9.08 7.90 -54.04
N TYR A 65 -9.21 6.57 -54.03
CA TYR A 65 -8.59 5.75 -53.00
C TYR A 65 -7.08 5.68 -53.22
N ASN A 66 -6.28 6.44 -52.45
CA ASN A 66 -4.89 6.15 -52.23
C ASN A 66 -4.80 5.11 -51.09
N ILE A 67 -4.75 3.83 -51.46
CA ILE A 67 -4.44 2.75 -50.52
C ILE A 67 -2.96 2.91 -50.20
N GLY A 68 -2.65 3.44 -49.04
CA GLY A 68 -1.30 3.48 -48.46
C GLY A 68 -0.88 2.10 -47.96
N CYS A 69 -0.75 1.13 -48.85
CA CYS A 69 0.11 -0.01 -48.63
C CYS A 69 1.51 0.39 -49.05
N ASN A 70 2.49 0.34 -48.16
CA ASN A 70 3.92 0.53 -48.41
C ASN A 70 4.52 -0.62 -49.26
N ALA A 71 3.84 -1.04 -50.30
CA ALA A 71 4.45 -1.78 -51.41
C ALA A 71 5.00 -0.72 -52.38
N SER A 72 6.30 -0.68 -52.53
CA SER A 72 6.94 0.27 -53.47
C SER A 72 6.28 0.17 -54.82
N ASN A 73 5.95 1.30 -55.45
CA ASN A 73 5.37 1.37 -56.82
C ASN A 73 6.15 0.55 -57.86
N SER A 74 7.41 0.17 -57.53
CA SER A 74 8.24 -0.71 -58.37
C SER A 74 7.80 -2.19 -58.34
N GLU A 75 7.24 -2.69 -57.23
CA GLU A 75 6.77 -4.10 -57.13
C GLU A 75 5.38 -4.26 -57.75
N LEU A 76 4.50 -3.27 -57.57
CA LEU A 76 3.21 -3.25 -58.24
C LEU A 76 3.36 -3.15 -59.78
N ASN A 77 4.30 -2.33 -60.26
CA ASN A 77 4.60 -2.23 -61.68
C ASN A 77 5.27 -3.49 -62.23
N LYS A 78 6.06 -4.23 -61.44
CA LYS A 78 6.60 -5.54 -61.86
C LYS A 78 5.52 -6.61 -61.94
N LEU A 79 4.60 -6.68 -60.96
CA LEU A 79 3.47 -7.63 -60.98
C LEU A 79 2.49 -7.34 -62.15
N THR A 80 2.20 -6.07 -62.43
CA THR A 80 1.36 -5.70 -63.56
C THR A 80 2.06 -5.95 -64.89
N SER A 81 3.36 -5.71 -65.02
CA SER A 81 4.11 -6.00 -66.25
C SER A 81 4.25 -7.52 -66.50
N THR A 82 4.37 -8.32 -65.45
CA THR A 82 4.46 -9.79 -65.55
C THR A 82 3.09 -10.41 -65.91
N LEU A 83 2.00 -9.89 -65.39
CA LEU A 83 0.64 -10.31 -65.74
C LEU A 83 0.23 -9.85 -67.15
N CYS A 84 0.62 -8.66 -67.60
CA CYS A 84 0.39 -8.20 -68.94
C CYS A 84 1.23 -8.91 -70.02
N GLY A 85 2.44 -9.43 -69.63
CA GLY A 85 3.31 -10.15 -70.59
C GLY A 85 2.87 -11.58 -70.90
N GLN A 86 1.95 -12.17 -70.15
CA GLN A 86 1.45 -13.54 -70.36
C GLN A 86 0.07 -13.61 -71.07
N LEU A 87 -0.62 -12.50 -71.17
CA LEU A 87 -1.94 -12.43 -71.89
C LEU A 87 -1.86 -11.50 -73.09
N ASN A 88 -1.58 -12.07 -74.26
CA ASN A 88 -1.54 -11.44 -75.52
C ASN A 88 -2.98 -11.10 -76.06
N VAL A 89 -3.78 -10.45 -75.19
CA VAL A 89 -5.11 -9.94 -75.48
C VAL A 89 -5.16 -8.53 -74.91
N GLY A 90 -5.46 -7.56 -75.79
CA GLY A 90 -5.61 -6.14 -75.44
C GLY A 90 -6.67 -5.93 -74.33
N ILE A 91 -6.29 -6.23 -73.10
CA ILE A 91 -7.13 -6.03 -71.92
C ILE A 91 -7.13 -4.53 -71.62
N ASN A 92 -8.24 -3.90 -71.89
CA ASN A 92 -8.47 -2.50 -71.60
C ASN A 92 -8.28 -2.33 -70.07
N GLU A 93 -7.25 -1.63 -69.67
CA GLU A 93 -6.90 -1.39 -68.26
C GLU A 93 -8.09 -0.85 -67.47
N GLN A 94 -8.94 -0.07 -68.09
CA GLN A 94 -10.18 0.42 -67.49
C GLN A 94 -11.19 -0.71 -67.20
N ALA A 95 -11.27 -1.73 -68.04
CA ALA A 95 -12.18 -2.87 -67.86
C ALA A 95 -11.71 -3.75 -66.68
N VAL A 96 -10.38 -3.95 -66.50
CA VAL A 96 -9.81 -4.67 -65.36
C VAL A 96 -10.02 -3.88 -64.08
N ARG A 97 -9.82 -2.56 -64.08
CA ARG A 97 -10.11 -1.69 -62.96
C ARG A 97 -11.59 -1.70 -62.56
N LEU A 98 -12.50 -1.69 -63.53
CA LEU A 98 -13.94 -1.78 -63.27
C LEU A 98 -14.34 -3.15 -62.73
N LYS A 99 -13.73 -4.22 -63.22
CA LYS A 99 -13.98 -5.57 -62.69
C LYS A 99 -13.46 -5.73 -61.28
N LEU A 100 -12.24 -5.29 -60.99
CA LEU A 100 -11.69 -5.28 -59.62
C LEU A 100 -12.53 -4.42 -58.65
N ARG A 101 -13.04 -3.27 -59.14
CA ARG A 101 -13.98 -2.45 -58.34
C ARG A 101 -15.30 -3.15 -58.08
N SER A 102 -15.83 -3.97 -58.99
CA SER A 102 -17.07 -4.72 -58.78
C SER A 102 -16.88 -5.91 -57.81
N GLU A 103 -15.67 -6.43 -57.72
CA GLU A 103 -15.32 -7.55 -56.82
C GLU A 103 -14.99 -7.08 -55.38
N VAL A 104 -14.64 -5.80 -55.20
CA VAL A 104 -14.39 -5.25 -53.86
C VAL A 104 -15.73 -4.91 -53.21
N PRO A 105 -16.03 -5.45 -52.01
CA PRO A 105 -17.25 -5.13 -51.31
C PRO A 105 -17.31 -3.62 -51.02
N HIS A 106 -18.46 -3.01 -51.29
CA HIS A 106 -18.67 -1.60 -50.95
C HIS A 106 -18.67 -1.41 -49.45
N LEU A 107 -17.65 -0.74 -48.94
CA LEU A 107 -17.57 -0.37 -47.53
C LEU A 107 -18.73 0.57 -47.19
N THR A 108 -19.44 0.26 -46.12
CA THR A 108 -20.43 1.18 -45.57
C THR A 108 -19.74 2.44 -45.03
N ARG A 109 -20.49 3.52 -44.82
CA ARG A 109 -19.96 4.73 -44.18
C ARG A 109 -19.37 4.44 -42.77
N LYS A 110 -19.97 3.47 -42.07
CA LYS A 110 -19.50 3.01 -40.78
C LYS A 110 -18.13 2.34 -40.90
N ASP A 111 -17.96 1.41 -41.84
CA ASP A 111 -16.68 0.71 -42.07
C ASP A 111 -15.58 1.69 -42.52
N THR A 112 -15.94 2.67 -43.36
CA THR A 112 -15.00 3.72 -43.78
C THR A 112 -14.52 4.58 -42.59
N ASN A 113 -15.40 4.94 -41.68
CA ASN A 113 -15.05 5.68 -40.46
C ASN A 113 -14.17 4.85 -39.54
N GLN A 114 -14.46 3.56 -39.35
CA GLN A 114 -13.63 2.65 -38.55
C GLN A 114 -12.19 2.53 -39.08
N LEU A 115 -11.99 2.66 -40.38
CA LEU A 115 -10.65 2.61 -40.99
C LEU A 115 -9.90 3.94 -40.99
N ARG A 116 -10.59 5.08 -40.87
CA ARG A 116 -10.00 6.42 -41.04
C ARG A 116 -9.86 7.21 -39.75
N LEU A 117 -10.78 7.01 -38.82
CA LEU A 117 -10.83 7.80 -37.59
C LEU A 117 -10.11 7.08 -36.46
N PRO A 118 -9.50 7.82 -35.54
CA PRO A 118 -9.00 7.26 -34.28
C PRO A 118 -10.12 6.60 -33.48
N PHE A 119 -9.80 5.58 -32.71
CA PHE A 119 -10.78 4.81 -31.91
C PHE A 119 -11.69 5.68 -31.03
N TYR A 120 -11.12 6.67 -30.34
CA TYR A 120 -11.90 7.56 -29.48
C TYR A 120 -12.95 8.39 -30.24
N GLU A 121 -12.65 8.83 -31.47
CA GLU A 121 -13.61 9.57 -32.27
C GLU A 121 -14.76 8.69 -32.78
N ILE A 122 -14.47 7.44 -33.12
CA ILE A 122 -15.48 6.45 -33.48
C ILE A 122 -16.43 6.23 -32.31
N LEU A 123 -15.87 6.02 -31.12
CA LEU A 123 -16.62 5.80 -29.90
C LEU A 123 -17.52 7.01 -29.55
N PHE A 124 -16.99 8.23 -29.68
CA PHE A 124 -17.77 9.45 -29.48
C PHE A 124 -18.93 9.59 -30.48
N GLN A 125 -18.69 9.27 -31.75
CA GLN A 125 -19.74 9.26 -32.77
C GLN A 125 -20.80 8.19 -32.51
N GLU A 126 -20.41 7.00 -32.05
CA GLU A 126 -21.35 5.93 -31.70
C GLU A 126 -22.24 6.32 -30.52
N LEU A 127 -21.67 6.92 -29.47
CA LEU A 127 -22.45 7.41 -28.33
C LEU A 127 -23.51 8.45 -28.76
N LEU A 128 -23.12 9.42 -29.58
CA LEU A 128 -24.04 10.45 -30.08
C LEU A 128 -25.09 9.88 -30.98
N GLN A 129 -24.74 8.97 -31.91
CA GLN A 129 -25.68 8.34 -32.86
C GLN A 129 -26.71 7.47 -32.13
N ASN A 130 -26.29 6.81 -31.06
CA ASN A 130 -27.14 5.98 -30.22
C ASN A 130 -27.98 6.81 -29.22
N GLY A 131 -27.75 8.14 -29.16
CA GLY A 131 -28.50 9.07 -28.32
C GLY A 131 -28.05 9.10 -26.85
N TYR A 132 -26.86 8.58 -26.52
CA TYR A 132 -26.28 8.63 -25.18
C TYR A 132 -25.47 9.93 -24.97
N HIS A 133 -26.19 11.03 -24.80
CA HIS A 133 -25.60 12.35 -24.73
C HIS A 133 -24.88 12.64 -23.43
N TYR A 134 -25.38 12.08 -22.31
CA TYR A 134 -24.73 12.24 -21.01
C TYR A 134 -23.41 11.44 -20.97
N ALA A 135 -23.42 10.18 -21.38
CA ALA A 135 -22.24 9.35 -21.47
C ALA A 135 -21.16 9.98 -22.38
N PHE A 136 -21.56 10.52 -23.52
CA PHE A 136 -20.67 11.28 -24.40
C PHE A 136 -20.05 12.49 -23.68
N THR A 137 -20.89 13.30 -23.02
CA THR A 137 -20.42 14.52 -22.35
C THR A 137 -19.41 14.22 -21.24
N GLU A 138 -19.68 13.21 -20.42
CA GLU A 138 -18.77 12.78 -19.37
C GLU A 138 -17.44 12.27 -19.91
N LEU A 139 -17.50 11.36 -20.89
CA LEU A 139 -16.30 10.78 -21.49
C LEU A 139 -15.46 11.84 -22.23
N PHE A 140 -16.11 12.76 -22.93
CA PHE A 140 -15.44 13.85 -23.61
C PHE A 140 -14.78 14.85 -22.63
N ASN A 141 -15.45 15.16 -21.53
CA ASN A 141 -14.90 16.02 -20.48
C ASN A 141 -13.66 15.38 -19.84
N LEU A 142 -13.69 14.07 -19.54
CA LEU A 142 -12.54 13.34 -19.03
C LEU A 142 -11.36 13.38 -20.00
N TYR A 143 -11.64 13.11 -21.28
CA TYR A 143 -10.63 13.17 -22.34
C TYR A 143 -10.02 14.57 -22.47
N LYS A 144 -10.85 15.60 -22.59
CA LYS A 144 -10.41 16.98 -22.74
C LYS A 144 -9.59 17.46 -21.53
N ARG A 145 -10.03 17.13 -20.34
CA ARG A 145 -9.34 17.48 -19.10
C ARG A 145 -7.95 16.88 -19.02
N GLN A 146 -7.83 15.59 -19.30
CA GLN A 146 -6.53 14.93 -19.30
C GLN A 146 -5.57 15.57 -20.32
N ASP A 147 -6.07 15.90 -21.51
CA ASP A 147 -5.29 16.56 -22.56
C ASP A 147 -4.86 17.98 -22.12
N GLU A 148 -5.74 18.75 -21.48
CA GLU A 148 -5.41 20.07 -20.93
C GLU A 148 -4.38 19.98 -19.80
N ASP A 149 -4.51 19.02 -18.90
CA ASP A 149 -3.57 18.82 -17.79
C ASP A 149 -2.18 18.41 -18.30
N ARG A 150 -2.13 17.56 -19.32
CA ARG A 150 -0.87 17.20 -20.01
C ARG A 150 -0.22 18.42 -20.67
N ARG A 151 -0.98 19.23 -21.38
CA ARG A 151 -0.47 20.46 -22.01
C ARG A 151 0.06 21.46 -20.99
N LYS A 152 -0.63 21.63 -19.85
CA LYS A 152 -0.19 22.52 -18.78
C LYS A 152 1.09 22.02 -18.09
N ALA A 153 1.20 20.72 -17.90
CA ALA A 153 2.35 20.10 -17.27
C ALA A 153 3.63 20.14 -18.11
N GLY A 154 3.49 20.18 -19.46
CA GLY A 154 4.60 20.25 -20.40
C GLY A 154 5.28 18.91 -20.66
N PRO A 155 6.12 18.83 -21.72
CA PRO A 155 6.67 17.57 -22.24
C PRO A 155 7.70 16.89 -21.29
N GLU A 156 8.26 17.59 -20.33
CA GLU A 156 9.22 17.05 -19.35
C GLU A 156 8.55 16.50 -18.09
N SER A 157 7.22 16.60 -18.00
CA SER A 157 6.45 16.12 -16.85
C SER A 157 6.27 14.60 -16.88
N THR A 158 6.16 14.00 -15.69
CA THR A 158 5.81 12.57 -15.52
C THR A 158 4.50 12.19 -16.21
N LEU A 159 3.56 13.13 -16.35
CA LEU A 159 2.30 12.93 -17.07
C LEU A 159 2.47 12.59 -18.55
N TRP A 160 3.61 12.93 -19.15
CA TRP A 160 3.90 12.58 -20.56
C TRP A 160 4.37 11.14 -20.75
N PHE A 161 4.85 10.48 -19.69
CA PHE A 161 5.20 9.06 -19.74
C PHE A 161 3.97 8.16 -19.64
N ILE A 162 2.84 8.68 -19.15
CA ILE A 162 1.57 7.96 -19.09
C ILE A 162 0.90 8.07 -20.45
N PRO A 163 0.45 6.96 -21.09
CA PRO A 163 -0.23 7.02 -22.37
C PRO A 163 -1.52 7.87 -22.24
N PRO A 164 -1.81 8.72 -23.23
CA PRO A 164 -3.04 9.53 -23.21
C PRO A 164 -4.28 8.62 -23.27
N LEU A 165 -5.41 9.12 -22.77
CA LEU A 165 -6.67 8.37 -22.76
C LEU A 165 -7.09 7.94 -24.17
N SER A 166 -6.75 8.73 -25.20
CA SER A 166 -6.99 8.40 -26.61
C SER A 166 -6.33 7.08 -27.07
N GLU A 167 -5.23 6.69 -26.44
CA GLU A 167 -4.48 5.46 -26.75
C GLU A 167 -4.88 4.29 -25.85
N GLN A 168 -5.58 4.55 -24.75
CA GLN A 168 -6.03 3.53 -23.79
C GLN A 168 -7.40 2.95 -24.21
N HIS A 169 -7.43 2.19 -25.30
CA HIS A 169 -8.67 1.73 -25.93
C HIS A 169 -9.57 0.91 -25.00
N GLU A 170 -8.99 0.01 -24.19
CA GLU A 170 -9.74 -0.82 -23.26
C GLU A 170 -10.41 0.01 -22.15
N LYS A 171 -9.68 1.00 -21.64
CA LYS A 171 -10.21 1.91 -20.62
C LYS A 171 -11.33 2.80 -21.19
N LEU A 172 -11.15 3.33 -22.41
CA LEU A 172 -12.20 4.10 -23.09
C LEU A 172 -13.45 3.28 -23.30
N ARG A 173 -13.31 2.01 -23.73
CA ARG A 173 -14.43 1.10 -23.93
C ARG A 173 -15.16 0.83 -22.62
N LEU A 174 -14.43 0.50 -21.57
CA LEU A 174 -14.98 0.26 -20.23
C LEU A 174 -15.74 1.49 -19.71
N LEU A 175 -15.15 2.69 -19.81
CA LEU A 175 -15.80 3.93 -19.42
C LEU A 175 -17.10 4.15 -20.21
N ALA A 176 -17.07 3.97 -21.54
CA ALA A 176 -18.24 4.14 -22.38
C ALA A 176 -19.36 3.15 -22.03
N GLU A 177 -19.04 1.87 -21.86
CA GLU A 177 -20.01 0.82 -21.54
C GLU A 177 -20.76 1.12 -20.23
N TYR A 178 -20.05 1.40 -19.15
CA TYR A 178 -20.70 1.67 -17.88
C TYR A 178 -21.42 3.03 -17.84
N LEU A 179 -20.92 4.06 -18.53
CA LEU A 179 -21.62 5.34 -18.66
C LEU A 179 -22.92 5.18 -19.47
N VAL A 180 -22.94 4.34 -20.49
CA VAL A 180 -24.16 4.01 -21.24
C VAL A 180 -25.17 3.28 -20.35
N ILE A 181 -24.71 2.32 -19.56
CA ILE A 181 -25.57 1.61 -18.58
C ILE A 181 -26.16 2.60 -17.57
N ALA A 182 -25.33 3.49 -17.02
CA ALA A 182 -25.75 4.49 -16.05
C ALA A 182 -26.79 5.45 -16.66
N GLU A 183 -26.55 5.96 -17.86
CA GLU A 183 -27.51 6.84 -18.55
C GLU A 183 -28.82 6.12 -18.90
N ALA A 184 -28.76 4.88 -19.37
CA ALA A 184 -29.93 4.08 -19.65
C ALA A 184 -30.75 3.77 -18.38
N ALA A 185 -30.09 3.52 -17.26
CA ALA A 185 -30.72 3.31 -15.97
C ALA A 185 -31.37 4.60 -15.41
N SER A 186 -30.65 5.72 -15.51
CA SER A 186 -31.16 7.03 -15.11
C SER A 186 -32.43 7.43 -15.87
N ARG A 187 -32.49 7.15 -17.18
CA ARG A 187 -33.70 7.38 -17.99
C ARG A 187 -34.89 6.52 -17.57
N ARG A 188 -34.63 5.34 -17.01
CA ARG A 188 -35.66 4.43 -16.50
C ARG A 188 -36.00 4.66 -15.03
N VAL A 189 -35.28 5.60 -14.39
CA VAL A 189 -35.39 5.87 -12.94
C VAL A 189 -35.02 4.62 -12.12
N ASP A 190 -34.06 3.84 -12.59
CA ASP A 190 -33.52 2.66 -11.92
C ASP A 190 -32.24 3.06 -11.17
N ASP A 191 -32.43 3.60 -9.97
CA ASP A 191 -31.32 4.08 -9.13
C ASP A 191 -30.34 2.95 -8.74
N VAL A 192 -30.82 1.69 -8.67
CA VAL A 192 -29.97 0.54 -8.30
C VAL A 192 -28.97 0.21 -9.41
N THR A 193 -29.44 0.12 -10.64
CA THR A 193 -28.58 -0.15 -11.80
C THR A 193 -27.64 1.03 -12.07
N GLU A 194 -28.11 2.27 -11.92
CA GLU A 194 -27.31 3.49 -12.07
C GLU A 194 -26.18 3.51 -11.03
N CYS A 195 -26.48 3.26 -9.75
CA CYS A 195 -25.49 3.16 -8.68
C CYS A 195 -24.45 2.07 -8.96
N ASN A 196 -24.89 0.88 -9.38
CA ASN A 196 -23.99 -0.22 -9.69
C ASN A 196 -23.03 0.14 -10.84
N ALA A 197 -23.50 0.82 -11.87
CA ALA A 197 -22.65 1.23 -12.99
C ALA A 197 -21.53 2.17 -12.55
N TYR A 198 -21.83 3.17 -11.72
CA TYR A 198 -20.80 4.06 -11.18
C TYR A 198 -19.88 3.37 -10.16
N LEU A 199 -20.39 2.43 -9.37
CA LEU A 199 -19.56 1.60 -8.48
C LEU A 199 -18.54 0.80 -9.28
N MET A 200 -18.97 0.14 -10.35
CA MET A 200 -18.07 -0.65 -11.18
C MET A 200 -17.01 0.21 -11.86
N LEU A 201 -17.33 1.43 -12.28
CA LEU A 201 -16.34 2.39 -12.79
C LEU A 201 -15.30 2.76 -11.73
N GLY A 202 -15.75 3.09 -10.53
CA GLY A 202 -14.85 3.40 -9.42
C GLY A 202 -13.94 2.24 -9.07
N LEU A 203 -14.48 1.02 -9.04
CA LEU A 203 -13.70 -0.20 -8.76
C LEU A 203 -12.66 -0.51 -9.84
N ALA A 204 -13.02 -0.35 -11.10
CA ALA A 204 -12.11 -0.62 -12.22
C ALA A 204 -10.94 0.37 -12.30
N LEU A 205 -11.13 1.58 -11.78
CA LEU A 205 -10.13 2.65 -11.84
C LEU A 205 -9.29 2.77 -10.55
N ARG A 206 -9.69 2.13 -9.45
CA ARG A 206 -9.02 2.29 -8.14
C ARG A 206 -7.60 1.75 -8.08
N ASP A 207 -7.28 0.75 -8.90
CA ASP A 207 -6.00 0.03 -8.82
C ASP A 207 -4.85 0.82 -9.46
N ASN A 208 -5.17 1.83 -10.27
CA ASN A 208 -4.19 2.71 -10.89
C ASN A 208 -4.06 4.02 -10.11
N PRO A 209 -2.88 4.37 -9.60
CA PRO A 209 -2.67 5.63 -8.86
C PRO A 209 -3.07 6.88 -9.64
N ASP A 210 -2.85 6.87 -10.96
CA ASP A 210 -3.14 8.00 -11.84
C ASP A 210 -4.65 8.23 -12.06
N ASP A 211 -5.46 7.21 -11.79
CA ASP A 211 -6.91 7.22 -12.01
C ASP A 211 -7.72 7.45 -10.73
N LEU A 212 -7.06 7.52 -9.57
CA LEU A 212 -7.73 7.64 -8.27
C LEU A 212 -8.68 8.84 -8.17
N LEU A 213 -8.35 9.98 -8.80
CA LEU A 213 -9.24 11.15 -8.83
C LEU A 213 -10.51 10.89 -9.66
N VAL A 214 -10.39 10.13 -10.74
CA VAL A 214 -11.54 9.75 -11.58
C VAL A 214 -12.38 8.70 -10.86
N ALA A 215 -11.73 7.74 -10.18
CA ALA A 215 -12.41 6.76 -9.34
C ALA A 215 -13.18 7.45 -8.18
N GLU A 216 -12.55 8.43 -7.51
CA GLU A 216 -13.22 9.24 -6.48
C GLU A 216 -14.48 9.91 -7.02
N TYR A 217 -14.38 10.50 -8.21
CA TYR A 217 -15.51 11.19 -8.84
C TYR A 217 -16.71 10.25 -9.07
N PHE A 218 -16.48 9.09 -9.68
CA PHE A 218 -17.56 8.13 -9.94
C PHE A 218 -18.13 7.52 -8.66
N LEU A 219 -17.30 7.21 -7.66
CA LEU A 219 -17.78 6.72 -6.38
C LEU A 219 -18.57 7.78 -5.60
N HIS A 220 -18.23 9.04 -5.73
CA HIS A 220 -19.02 10.12 -5.17
C HIS A 220 -20.42 10.24 -5.84
N LEU A 221 -20.48 10.08 -7.17
CA LEU A 221 -21.77 10.00 -7.87
C LEU A 221 -22.59 8.79 -7.40
N ALA A 222 -21.94 7.63 -7.28
CA ALA A 222 -22.57 6.43 -6.75
C ALA A 222 -23.12 6.65 -5.34
N LEU A 223 -22.39 7.39 -4.47
CA LEU A 223 -22.84 7.69 -3.11
C LEU A 223 -24.11 8.55 -3.08
N ILE A 224 -24.17 9.59 -3.93
CA ILE A 224 -25.37 10.46 -4.06
C ILE A 224 -26.59 9.64 -4.48
N ILE A 225 -26.40 8.66 -5.38
CA ILE A 225 -27.49 7.80 -5.84
C ILE A 225 -27.85 6.77 -4.76
N ALA A 226 -26.86 6.17 -4.10
CA ALA A 226 -27.09 5.21 -3.02
C ALA A 226 -27.88 5.78 -1.84
N GLU A 227 -27.75 7.08 -1.55
CA GLU A 227 -28.55 7.77 -0.53
C GLU A 227 -30.05 7.85 -0.87
N ARG A 228 -30.42 7.71 -2.15
CA ARG A 228 -31.81 7.68 -2.62
C ARG A 228 -32.44 6.29 -2.52
N ILE A 229 -31.63 5.23 -2.58
CA ILE A 229 -32.08 3.84 -2.53
C ILE A 229 -32.44 3.50 -1.08
N LYS A 230 -33.73 3.21 -0.82
CA LYS A 230 -34.21 2.85 0.52
C LYS A 230 -34.68 1.40 0.65
N ASP A 231 -34.97 0.76 -0.46
CA ASP A 231 -35.60 -0.55 -0.53
C ASP A 231 -34.68 -1.71 -0.13
N ASP A 232 -33.36 -1.49 -0.17
CA ASP A 232 -32.34 -2.48 0.17
C ASP A 232 -31.89 -2.46 1.64
N GLY A 233 -32.54 -1.66 2.46
CA GLY A 233 -32.20 -1.46 3.87
C GLY A 233 -30.85 -0.78 4.11
N GLY A 234 -30.26 -0.14 3.07
CA GLY A 234 -29.00 0.61 3.11
C GLY A 234 -27.78 -0.20 2.69
N LEU A 235 -27.96 -1.35 2.07
CA LEU A 235 -26.85 -2.19 1.61
C LEU A 235 -25.98 -1.49 0.56
N LYS A 236 -26.59 -0.88 -0.46
CA LYS A 236 -25.85 -0.15 -1.49
C LYS A 236 -25.11 1.05 -0.92
N LEU A 237 -25.73 1.76 0.01
CA LEU A 237 -25.09 2.87 0.72
C LEU A 237 -23.87 2.38 1.53
N ALA A 238 -23.99 1.23 2.20
CA ALA A 238 -22.88 0.63 2.95
C ALA A 238 -21.72 0.26 2.02
N MET A 239 -21.98 -0.47 0.93
CA MET A 239 -20.96 -0.86 -0.05
C MET A 239 -20.29 0.35 -0.72
N THR A 240 -21.06 1.39 -1.04
CA THR A 240 -20.52 2.60 -1.66
C THR A 240 -19.59 3.35 -0.69
N ASN A 241 -19.97 3.45 0.60
CA ASN A 241 -19.10 4.04 1.61
C ASN A 241 -17.80 3.23 1.82
N GLU A 242 -17.86 1.90 1.72
CA GLU A 242 -16.67 1.04 1.77
C GLU A 242 -15.70 1.39 0.63
N TYR A 243 -16.14 1.31 -0.62
CA TYR A 243 -15.28 1.53 -1.78
C TYR A 243 -14.79 2.98 -1.87
N TYR A 244 -15.66 3.94 -1.56
CA TYR A 244 -15.28 5.34 -1.53
C TYR A 244 -14.23 5.62 -0.44
N GLY A 245 -14.41 5.04 0.76
CA GLY A 245 -13.43 5.11 1.84
C GLY A 245 -12.07 4.53 1.45
N VAL A 246 -12.03 3.40 0.75
CA VAL A 246 -10.79 2.77 0.27
C VAL A 246 -10.05 3.67 -0.73
N VAL A 247 -10.76 4.29 -1.67
CA VAL A 247 -10.14 5.22 -2.64
C VAL A 247 -9.60 6.46 -1.95
N LEU A 248 -10.35 7.07 -1.02
CA LEU A 248 -9.87 8.21 -0.24
C LEU A 248 -8.65 7.86 0.61
N GLN A 249 -8.61 6.65 1.17
CA GLN A 249 -7.45 6.14 1.91
C GLN A 249 -6.22 6.01 1.01
N SER A 250 -6.39 5.51 -0.22
CA SER A 250 -5.31 5.41 -1.21
C SER A 250 -4.78 6.77 -1.66
N GLN A 251 -5.61 7.82 -1.60
CA GLN A 251 -5.22 9.21 -1.87
C GLN A 251 -4.53 9.90 -0.67
N GLY A 252 -4.51 9.24 0.51
CA GLY A 252 -3.99 9.84 1.75
C GLY A 252 -4.99 10.75 2.48
N GLU A 253 -6.25 10.83 2.03
CA GLU A 253 -7.32 11.64 2.63
C GLU A 253 -7.99 10.90 3.80
N TYR A 254 -7.20 10.52 4.81
CA TYR A 254 -7.62 9.63 5.90
C TYR A 254 -8.78 10.15 6.75
N LEU A 255 -8.92 11.47 6.92
CA LEU A 255 -10.03 12.06 7.68
C LEU A 255 -11.37 11.96 6.92
N LYS A 256 -11.34 12.09 5.60
CA LYS A 256 -12.54 11.89 4.78
C LYS A 256 -12.89 10.39 4.72
N ALA A 257 -11.87 9.53 4.57
CA ALA A 257 -12.05 8.08 4.62
C ALA A 257 -12.64 7.63 5.96
N LEU A 258 -12.23 8.24 7.08
CA LEU A 258 -12.79 7.96 8.40
C LEU A 258 -14.31 8.15 8.43
N ASN A 259 -14.82 9.25 7.89
CA ASN A 259 -16.26 9.51 7.84
C ASN A 259 -17.01 8.44 7.02
N CYS A 260 -16.44 7.99 5.92
CA CYS A 260 -17.02 6.93 5.09
C CYS A 260 -17.03 5.59 5.84
N PHE A 261 -15.91 5.20 6.45
CA PHE A 261 -15.84 3.94 7.21
C PHE A 261 -16.68 3.95 8.48
N GLN A 262 -16.86 5.11 9.14
CA GLN A 262 -17.80 5.24 10.25
C GLN A 262 -19.25 5.02 9.80
N LYS A 263 -19.66 5.61 8.67
CA LYS A 263 -20.99 5.36 8.10
C LYS A 263 -21.15 3.88 7.72
N PHE A 264 -20.14 3.28 7.09
CA PHE A 264 -20.14 1.87 6.75
C PHE A 264 -20.29 0.98 7.97
N TYR A 265 -19.56 1.25 9.05
CA TYR A 265 -19.66 0.53 10.32
C TYR A 265 -21.06 0.67 10.95
N ILE A 266 -21.60 1.88 11.01
CA ILE A 266 -22.93 2.13 11.60
C ILE A 266 -24.03 1.38 10.83
N LEU A 267 -23.96 1.35 9.50
CA LEU A 267 -24.94 0.70 8.65
C LEU A 267 -24.88 -0.83 8.75
N THR A 268 -23.71 -1.40 9.01
CA THR A 268 -23.48 -2.86 8.95
C THR A 268 -23.49 -3.55 10.31
N ARG A 269 -23.24 -2.84 11.42
CA ARG A 269 -23.00 -3.44 12.75
C ARG A 269 -24.15 -4.34 13.27
N GLU A 270 -25.40 -4.07 12.87
CA GLU A 270 -26.59 -4.82 13.29
C GLU A 270 -27.17 -5.72 12.18
N LYS A 271 -26.48 -5.77 11.04
CA LYS A 271 -26.91 -6.52 9.85
C LYS A 271 -25.99 -7.73 9.63
N GLN A 272 -26.58 -8.81 9.13
CA GLN A 272 -25.84 -10.01 8.75
C GLN A 272 -25.60 -10.06 7.24
N TRP A 273 -25.18 -8.93 6.67
CA TRP A 273 -24.85 -8.89 5.27
C TRP A 273 -23.46 -9.50 5.04
N THR A 274 -23.35 -10.23 3.96
CA THR A 274 -22.09 -10.86 3.52
C THR A 274 -21.69 -10.31 2.17
N ASN A 275 -20.37 -10.26 1.94
CA ASN A 275 -19.81 -10.00 0.61
C ASN A 275 -19.89 -11.26 -0.27
N GLU A 276 -19.43 -11.16 -1.53
CA GLU A 276 -19.37 -12.26 -2.48
C GLU A 276 -18.50 -13.44 -2.00
N ASN A 277 -17.54 -13.18 -1.11
CA ASN A 277 -16.64 -14.18 -0.52
C ASN A 277 -17.25 -14.85 0.73
N GLY A 278 -18.45 -14.45 1.16
CA GLY A 278 -19.12 -14.97 2.36
C GLY A 278 -18.65 -14.32 3.67
N GLU A 279 -17.83 -13.27 3.63
CA GLU A 279 -17.39 -12.54 4.82
C GLU A 279 -18.46 -11.56 5.28
N LEU A 280 -18.65 -11.41 6.58
CA LEU A 280 -19.57 -10.46 7.15
C LEU A 280 -19.12 -9.01 6.92
N LEU A 281 -19.96 -8.19 6.31
CA LEU A 281 -19.67 -6.78 6.07
C LEU A 281 -19.41 -6.00 7.37
N SER A 282 -20.00 -6.41 8.49
CA SER A 282 -19.72 -5.79 9.80
C SER A 282 -18.28 -6.04 10.30
N GLN A 283 -17.71 -7.23 10.04
CA GLN A 283 -16.31 -7.52 10.37
C GLN A 283 -15.36 -6.77 9.46
N LEU A 284 -15.71 -6.70 8.17
CA LEU A 284 -14.94 -5.96 7.17
C LEU A 284 -14.93 -4.46 7.51
N ALA A 285 -16.11 -3.88 7.85
CA ALA A 285 -16.23 -2.48 8.26
C ALA A 285 -15.38 -2.15 9.48
N THR A 286 -15.38 -3.03 10.49
CA THR A 286 -14.54 -2.89 11.67
C THR A 286 -13.05 -2.89 11.29
N SER A 287 -12.65 -3.83 10.44
CA SER A 287 -11.26 -3.94 10.00
C SER A 287 -10.78 -2.69 9.25
N TYR A 288 -11.58 -2.18 8.30
CA TYR A 288 -11.25 -0.95 7.57
C TYR A 288 -11.19 0.27 8.48
N LEU A 289 -12.14 0.39 9.40
CA LEU A 289 -12.21 1.51 10.32
C LEU A 289 -11.00 1.55 11.26
N VAL A 290 -10.62 0.41 11.85
CA VAL A 290 -9.45 0.29 12.72
C VAL A 290 -8.16 0.54 11.94
N LYS A 291 -8.00 -0.04 10.73
CA LYS A 291 -6.86 0.23 9.87
C LYS A 291 -6.73 1.70 9.50
N ASN A 292 -7.85 2.37 9.23
CA ASN A 292 -7.83 3.80 8.93
C ASN A 292 -7.40 4.64 10.12
N TYR A 293 -7.78 4.26 11.35
CA TYR A 293 -7.23 4.88 12.56
C TYR A 293 -5.71 4.69 12.66
N TYR A 294 -5.18 3.52 12.28
CA TYR A 294 -3.72 3.32 12.27
C TYR A 294 -3.03 4.25 11.26
N TYR A 295 -3.58 4.41 10.06
CA TYR A 295 -3.03 5.37 9.10
C TYR A 295 -3.08 6.80 9.62
N LEU A 296 -4.16 7.20 10.31
CA LEU A 296 -4.23 8.52 10.97
C LEU A 296 -3.15 8.67 12.04
N ILE A 297 -2.94 7.66 12.88
CA ILE A 297 -1.92 7.66 13.93
C ILE A 297 -0.52 7.77 13.32
N ASP A 298 -0.23 7.02 12.26
CA ASP A 298 1.11 6.96 11.65
C ASP A 298 1.43 8.22 10.83
N ASN A 299 0.43 8.88 10.25
CA ASN A 299 0.60 10.10 9.46
C ASN A 299 0.39 11.39 10.28
N TYR A 300 0.00 11.28 11.54
CA TYR A 300 -0.11 12.44 12.42
C TYR A 300 1.27 12.84 12.95
N ASP A 301 1.49 14.15 13.14
CA ASP A 301 2.77 14.64 13.67
C ASP A 301 3.12 13.94 15.00
N PRO A 302 4.31 13.34 15.11
CA PRO A 302 4.73 12.59 16.29
C PRO A 302 4.64 13.39 17.61
N THR A 303 4.65 14.71 17.56
CA THR A 303 4.60 15.59 18.74
C THR A 303 3.22 15.64 19.40
N TYR A 304 2.14 15.32 18.67
CA TYR A 304 0.77 15.34 19.20
C TYR A 304 0.34 13.98 19.75
N TYR A 305 1.00 13.53 20.81
CA TYR A 305 0.69 12.24 21.46
C TYR A 305 -0.76 12.11 21.91
N SER A 306 -1.37 13.17 22.42
CA SER A 306 -2.75 13.16 22.94
C SER A 306 -3.76 12.74 21.87
N ASP A 307 -3.65 13.31 20.66
CA ASP A 307 -4.59 13.01 19.58
C ASP A 307 -4.36 11.61 19.00
N ARG A 308 -3.09 11.20 18.86
CA ARG A 308 -2.73 9.84 18.44
C ARG A 308 -3.27 8.79 19.42
N ILE A 309 -3.13 9.02 20.73
CA ILE A 309 -3.67 8.15 21.78
C ILE A 309 -5.21 8.11 21.71
N ASN A 310 -5.87 9.26 21.46
CA ASN A 310 -7.32 9.30 21.34
C ASN A 310 -7.82 8.49 20.12
N TYR A 311 -7.16 8.60 18.97
CA TYR A 311 -7.49 7.76 17.81
C TYR A 311 -7.29 6.28 18.10
N CYS A 312 -6.23 5.92 18.81
CA CYS A 312 -5.96 4.54 19.19
C CYS A 312 -7.00 4.00 20.22
N LYS A 313 -7.46 4.84 21.17
CA LYS A 313 -8.56 4.50 22.09
C LYS A 313 -9.85 4.20 21.32
N ASN A 314 -10.22 5.07 20.38
CA ASN A 314 -11.39 4.86 19.55
C ASN A 314 -11.28 3.55 18.74
N ALA A 315 -10.09 3.26 18.19
CA ALA A 315 -9.85 2.01 17.49
C ALA A 315 -9.99 0.79 18.41
N LEU A 316 -9.48 0.88 19.65
CA LEU A 316 -9.57 -0.19 20.64
C LEU A 316 -11.01 -0.45 21.07
N ASP A 317 -11.80 0.59 21.32
CA ASP A 317 -13.22 0.45 21.68
C ASP A 317 -14.02 -0.27 20.59
N ILE A 318 -13.76 0.05 19.33
CA ILE A 318 -14.38 -0.60 18.18
C ILE A 318 -13.91 -2.06 18.06
N ALA A 319 -12.62 -2.33 18.25
CA ALA A 319 -12.07 -3.67 18.20
C ALA A 319 -12.70 -4.58 19.29
N ILE A 320 -12.85 -4.07 20.52
CA ILE A 320 -13.51 -4.78 21.64
C ILE A 320 -14.98 -5.05 21.30
N GLN A 321 -15.72 -4.04 20.78
CA GLN A 321 -17.12 -4.19 20.41
C GLN A 321 -17.34 -5.23 19.31
N SER A 322 -16.40 -5.37 18.40
CA SER A 322 -16.47 -6.34 17.30
C SER A 322 -16.26 -7.80 17.74
N ARG A 323 -15.79 -8.03 18.97
CA ARG A 323 -15.38 -9.34 19.51
C ARG A 323 -14.36 -10.06 18.64
N ASN A 324 -13.59 -9.32 17.86
CA ASN A 324 -12.49 -9.85 17.08
C ASN A 324 -11.20 -9.76 17.91
N TRP A 325 -10.86 -10.85 18.57
CA TRP A 325 -9.70 -10.92 19.47
C TRP A 325 -8.37 -10.57 18.78
N SER A 326 -8.21 -10.94 17.51
CA SER A 326 -6.98 -10.64 16.75
C SER A 326 -6.81 -9.14 16.53
N LEU A 327 -7.88 -8.46 16.16
CA LEU A 327 -7.89 -7.01 15.95
C LEU A 327 -7.70 -6.26 17.28
N GLU A 328 -8.34 -6.74 18.35
CA GLU A 328 -8.15 -6.20 19.70
C GLU A 328 -6.69 -6.33 20.14
N ALA A 329 -6.10 -7.51 19.99
CA ALA A 329 -4.72 -7.81 20.34
C ALA A 329 -3.73 -6.89 19.60
N GLU A 330 -3.91 -6.72 18.29
CA GLU A 330 -3.09 -5.82 17.46
C GLU A 330 -3.24 -4.35 17.89
N THR A 331 -4.46 -3.93 18.20
CA THR A 331 -4.73 -2.55 18.65
C THR A 331 -4.12 -2.29 20.02
N ARG A 332 -4.14 -3.29 20.94
CA ARG A 332 -3.46 -3.19 22.25
C ARG A 332 -1.94 -3.07 22.11
N LEU A 333 -1.36 -3.82 21.16
CA LEU A 333 0.07 -3.68 20.85
C LEU A 333 0.39 -2.26 20.38
N LYS A 334 -0.38 -1.72 19.46
CA LYS A 334 -0.21 -0.35 18.95
C LYS A 334 -0.40 0.70 20.04
N MET A 335 -1.40 0.51 20.93
CA MET A 335 -1.61 1.40 22.07
C MET A 335 -0.42 1.38 23.02
N GLY A 336 0.10 0.19 23.36
CA GLY A 336 1.30 0.06 24.19
C GLY A 336 2.51 0.78 23.59
N GLN A 337 2.72 0.69 22.26
CA GLN A 337 3.80 1.41 21.58
C GLN A 337 3.64 2.93 21.68
N LEU A 338 2.43 3.46 21.47
CA LEU A 338 2.16 4.90 21.60
C LEU A 338 2.37 5.42 23.03
N LEU A 339 1.96 4.63 24.03
CA LEU A 339 2.17 4.95 25.45
C LEU A 339 3.64 4.87 25.82
N GLU A 340 4.39 3.94 25.24
CA GLU A 340 5.84 3.85 25.41
C GLU A 340 6.54 5.07 24.82
N ASP A 341 6.15 5.54 23.63
CA ASP A 341 6.67 6.76 22.99
C ASP A 341 6.37 8.01 23.83
N SER A 342 5.19 8.06 24.47
CA SER A 342 4.78 9.13 25.37
C SER A 342 5.38 9.01 26.78
N GLN A 343 6.23 8.00 27.06
CA GLN A 343 6.86 7.70 28.34
C GLN A 343 5.87 7.30 29.47
N CYS A 344 4.65 6.94 29.12
CA CYS A 344 3.66 6.41 30.06
C CYS A 344 3.83 4.89 30.21
N TYR A 345 4.94 4.48 30.85
CA TYR A 345 5.37 3.08 30.86
C TYR A 345 4.42 2.13 31.61
N ASP A 346 3.79 2.58 32.70
CA ASP A 346 2.90 1.73 33.49
C ASP A 346 1.63 1.35 32.72
N ASP A 347 1.05 2.33 32.00
CA ASP A 347 -0.09 2.08 31.13
C ASP A 347 0.30 1.20 29.94
N ALA A 348 1.50 1.39 29.38
CA ALA A 348 2.02 0.55 28.31
C ALA A 348 2.18 -0.92 28.75
N ILE A 349 2.71 -1.15 29.97
CA ILE A 349 2.82 -2.50 30.56
C ILE A 349 1.44 -3.15 30.66
N HIS A 350 0.42 -2.39 31.10
CA HIS A 350 -0.94 -2.90 31.23
C HIS A 350 -1.48 -3.40 29.88
N HIS A 351 -1.38 -2.59 28.82
CA HIS A 351 -1.85 -2.98 27.49
C HIS A 351 -1.06 -4.14 26.88
N TYR A 352 0.25 -4.19 27.07
CA TYR A 352 1.07 -5.32 26.63
C TYR A 352 0.76 -6.61 27.41
N HIS A 353 0.42 -6.50 28.69
CA HIS A 353 -0.02 -7.65 29.48
C HIS A 353 -1.37 -8.19 29.00
N GLU A 354 -2.33 -7.34 28.75
CA GLU A 354 -3.63 -7.74 28.21
C GLU A 354 -3.46 -8.38 26.82
N TYR A 355 -2.54 -7.85 26.00
CA TYR A 355 -2.18 -8.47 24.72
C TYR A 355 -1.59 -9.87 24.92
N PHE A 356 -0.66 -10.02 25.89
CA PHE A 356 -0.06 -11.31 26.23
C PHE A 356 -1.11 -12.33 26.67
N GLU A 357 -2.04 -11.93 27.55
CA GLU A 357 -3.11 -12.81 28.02
C GLU A 357 -4.09 -13.21 26.91
N ALA A 358 -4.46 -12.26 26.07
CA ALA A 358 -5.31 -12.54 24.91
C ALA A 358 -4.65 -13.53 23.94
N ALA A 359 -3.39 -13.31 23.59
CA ALA A 359 -2.62 -14.21 22.72
C ALA A 359 -2.46 -15.61 23.32
N ASN A 360 -2.22 -15.70 24.63
CA ASN A 360 -2.12 -16.98 25.33
C ASN A 360 -3.45 -17.73 25.37
N LYS A 361 -4.57 -17.03 25.55
CA LYS A 361 -5.92 -17.60 25.58
C LYS A 361 -6.33 -18.19 24.22
N HIS A 362 -5.88 -17.60 23.14
CA HIS A 362 -6.24 -17.99 21.77
C HIS A 362 -5.16 -18.84 21.07
N ASP A 363 -4.14 -19.29 21.78
CA ASP A 363 -3.00 -20.07 21.24
C ASP A 363 -2.28 -19.35 20.07
N ASP A 364 -2.32 -18.01 20.06
CA ASP A 364 -1.57 -17.21 19.09
C ASP A 364 -0.10 -17.09 19.50
N HIS A 365 0.70 -18.05 19.08
CA HIS A 365 2.13 -18.09 19.41
C HIS A 365 2.93 -16.95 18.74
N ILE A 366 2.46 -16.38 17.62
CA ILE A 366 3.10 -15.23 16.98
C ILE A 366 2.84 -13.98 17.81
N GLY A 367 1.58 -13.75 18.17
CA GLY A 367 1.17 -12.66 19.05
C GLY A 367 1.82 -12.75 20.42
N LEU A 368 1.89 -13.94 21.00
CA LEU A 368 2.55 -14.19 22.27
C LEU A 368 4.05 -13.82 22.23
N GLY A 369 4.72 -14.16 21.13
CA GLY A 369 6.12 -13.77 20.90
C GLY A 369 6.30 -12.26 20.84
N LYS A 370 5.45 -11.56 20.07
CA LYS A 370 5.47 -10.09 19.97
C LYS A 370 5.19 -9.42 21.32
N ALA A 371 4.22 -9.93 22.09
CA ALA A 371 3.91 -9.40 23.43
C ALA A 371 5.09 -9.56 24.39
N CYS A 372 5.73 -10.74 24.42
CA CYS A 372 6.92 -10.98 25.22
C CYS A 372 8.08 -10.04 24.85
N GLN A 373 8.29 -9.82 23.54
CA GLN A 373 9.33 -8.93 23.06
C GLN A 373 9.07 -7.47 23.48
N ALA A 374 7.82 -7.00 23.32
CA ALA A 374 7.42 -5.64 23.72
C ALA A 374 7.58 -5.41 25.22
N LEU A 375 7.10 -6.35 26.06
CA LEU A 375 7.27 -6.30 27.52
C LEU A 375 8.76 -6.29 27.92
N ALA A 376 9.56 -7.15 27.31
CA ALA A 376 10.98 -7.20 27.58
C ALA A 376 11.69 -5.88 27.24
N HIS A 377 11.37 -5.29 26.09
CA HIS A 377 11.92 -4.01 25.65
C HIS A 377 11.56 -2.88 26.63
N LEU A 378 10.31 -2.85 27.07
CA LEU A 378 9.83 -1.85 28.02
C LEU A 378 10.51 -1.98 29.39
N PHE A 379 10.65 -3.21 29.93
CA PHE A 379 11.37 -3.47 31.17
C PHE A 379 12.87 -3.12 31.04
N GLN A 380 13.48 -3.32 29.88
CA GLN A 380 14.85 -2.85 29.63
C GLN A 380 14.96 -1.32 29.71
N LYS A 381 14.00 -0.58 29.14
CA LYS A 381 13.95 0.89 29.22
C LYS A 381 13.80 1.37 30.68
N GLN A 382 13.06 0.64 31.49
CA GLN A 382 12.92 0.92 32.93
C GLN A 382 14.10 0.41 33.78
N ASN A 383 15.15 -0.14 33.17
CA ASN A 383 16.29 -0.79 33.86
C ASN A 383 15.91 -2.00 34.74
N GLN A 384 14.75 -2.60 34.52
CA GLN A 384 14.28 -3.81 35.22
C GLN A 384 14.71 -5.06 34.41
N MET A 385 16.04 -5.29 34.36
CA MET A 385 16.62 -6.33 33.50
C MET A 385 16.21 -7.76 33.87
N LYS A 386 15.87 -8.02 35.16
CA LYS A 386 15.45 -9.37 35.58
C LYS A 386 14.11 -9.76 35.00
N GLU A 387 13.16 -8.84 35.01
CA GLU A 387 11.84 -8.98 34.45
C GLU A 387 11.94 -9.12 32.94
N ALA A 388 12.74 -8.29 32.27
CA ALA A 388 13.01 -8.37 30.85
C ALA A 388 13.53 -9.76 30.44
N ILE A 389 14.52 -10.29 31.15
CA ILE A 389 15.08 -11.63 30.89
C ILE A 389 14.01 -12.71 31.06
N THR A 390 13.12 -12.58 32.05
CA THR A 390 12.03 -13.55 32.24
C THR A 390 11.09 -13.62 31.03
N TYR A 391 10.71 -12.47 30.48
CA TYR A 391 9.86 -12.44 29.28
C TYR A 391 10.59 -12.90 28.01
N LEU A 392 11.89 -12.59 27.87
CA LEU A 392 12.70 -13.09 26.76
C LEU A 392 12.87 -14.61 26.81
N HIS A 393 12.98 -15.21 28.00
CA HIS A 393 12.96 -16.67 28.14
C HIS A 393 11.62 -17.28 27.73
N LYS A 394 10.49 -16.66 28.12
CA LYS A 394 9.18 -17.09 27.65
C LYS A 394 9.09 -17.01 26.12
N PHE A 395 9.57 -15.92 25.54
CA PHE A 395 9.63 -15.75 24.08
C PHE A 395 10.43 -16.86 23.40
N ALA A 396 11.65 -17.12 23.87
CA ALA A 396 12.49 -18.18 23.34
C ALA A 396 11.83 -19.58 23.44
N THR A 397 11.17 -19.85 24.58
CA THR A 397 10.47 -21.12 24.81
C THR A 397 9.29 -21.31 23.86
N VAL A 398 8.49 -20.26 23.63
CA VAL A 398 7.36 -20.29 22.68
C VAL A 398 7.87 -20.53 21.26
N CYS A 399 8.90 -19.80 20.83
CA CYS A 399 9.48 -19.97 19.49
C CYS A 399 10.08 -21.37 19.27
N GLU A 400 10.74 -21.92 20.30
CA GLU A 400 11.33 -23.28 20.22
C GLU A 400 10.24 -24.35 20.12
N LYS A 401 9.16 -24.22 20.93
CA LYS A 401 8.02 -25.16 20.91
C LYS A 401 7.28 -25.17 19.56
N HIS A 402 7.17 -24.03 18.91
CA HIS A 402 6.40 -23.90 17.66
C HIS A 402 7.28 -23.90 16.39
N GLY A 403 8.59 -24.15 16.52
CA GLY A 403 9.50 -24.22 15.39
C GLY A 403 9.72 -22.91 14.65
N GLN A 404 9.50 -21.76 15.30
CA GLN A 404 9.71 -20.43 14.74
C GLN A 404 11.19 -20.02 14.83
N TRP A 405 12.02 -20.67 14.04
CA TRP A 405 13.48 -20.57 14.17
C TRP A 405 14.04 -19.16 13.93
N GLY A 406 13.41 -18.37 13.04
CA GLY A 406 13.81 -16.99 12.78
C GLY A 406 13.60 -16.10 14.02
N GLU A 407 12.43 -16.20 14.63
CA GLU A 407 12.10 -15.46 15.86
C GLU A 407 12.88 -15.99 17.06
N LEU A 408 13.18 -17.31 17.11
CA LEU A 408 14.06 -17.88 18.12
C LEU A 408 15.47 -17.29 18.04
N SER A 409 16.01 -17.10 16.84
CA SER A 409 17.31 -16.46 16.67
C SER A 409 17.32 -15.03 17.23
N LYS A 410 16.27 -14.23 16.95
CA LYS A 410 16.10 -12.89 17.55
C LYS A 410 15.98 -12.94 19.08
N ALA A 411 15.15 -13.85 19.60
CA ALA A 411 15.01 -14.05 21.05
C ALA A 411 16.35 -14.38 21.73
N CYS A 412 17.15 -15.23 21.10
CA CYS A 412 18.48 -15.57 21.60
C CYS A 412 19.45 -14.38 21.57
N GLN A 413 19.39 -13.53 20.53
CA GLN A 413 20.18 -12.30 20.46
C GLN A 413 19.78 -11.33 21.58
N LEU A 414 18.47 -11.09 21.76
CA LEU A 414 17.96 -10.22 22.83
C LEU A 414 18.33 -10.74 24.22
N LEU A 415 18.24 -12.04 24.45
CA LEU A 415 18.74 -12.67 25.70
C LEU A 415 20.23 -12.45 25.90
N GLY A 416 21.01 -12.64 24.84
CA GLY A 416 22.44 -12.42 24.89
C GLY A 416 22.81 -10.99 25.25
N THR A 417 22.15 -9.99 24.61
CA THR A 417 22.36 -8.56 24.94
C THR A 417 21.90 -8.21 26.35
N ALA A 418 20.77 -8.76 26.81
CA ALA A 418 20.28 -8.53 28.17
C ALA A 418 21.22 -9.10 29.23
N TYR A 419 21.76 -10.31 29.05
CA TYR A 419 22.75 -10.89 29.92
C TYR A 419 24.09 -10.15 29.91
N ASP A 420 24.51 -9.67 28.70
CA ASP A 420 25.73 -8.88 28.57
C ASP A 420 25.64 -7.55 29.34
N SER A 421 24.49 -6.89 29.31
CA SER A 421 24.23 -5.62 30.03
C SER A 421 24.26 -5.77 31.55
N ILE A 422 23.93 -6.96 32.08
CA ILE A 422 24.02 -7.27 33.54
C ILE A 422 25.45 -7.67 33.94
N GLY A 423 26.30 -7.99 32.94
CA GLY A 423 27.66 -8.48 33.19
C GLY A 423 27.74 -10.00 33.32
N GLU A 424 26.69 -10.73 33.02
CA GLU A 424 26.68 -12.20 33.01
C GLU A 424 27.16 -12.73 31.65
N TYR A 425 28.42 -12.44 31.30
CA TYR A 425 29.01 -12.71 30.00
C TYR A 425 29.01 -14.18 29.60
N ALA A 426 29.07 -15.11 30.53
CA ALA A 426 29.02 -16.55 30.24
C ALA A 426 27.63 -16.96 29.71
N CYS A 427 26.56 -16.41 30.30
CA CYS A 427 25.19 -16.62 29.83
C CYS A 427 24.95 -15.92 28.49
N ALA A 428 25.45 -14.68 28.36
CA ALA A 428 25.39 -13.92 27.09
C ALA A 428 26.03 -14.71 25.94
N LEU A 429 27.25 -15.23 26.16
CA LEU A 429 27.95 -16.03 25.14
C LEU A 429 27.16 -17.28 24.73
N LYS A 430 26.52 -17.97 25.68
CA LYS A 430 25.72 -19.18 25.41
C LYS A 430 24.55 -18.87 24.48
N TRP A 431 23.84 -17.77 24.76
CA TRP A 431 22.68 -17.39 23.97
C TRP A 431 23.08 -16.83 22.60
N MET A 432 24.15 -16.02 22.53
CA MET A 432 24.68 -15.52 21.25
C MET A 432 25.21 -16.65 20.35
N LYS A 433 25.84 -17.67 20.96
CA LYS A 433 26.23 -18.86 20.21
C LYS A 433 25.04 -19.61 19.65
N LYS A 434 23.97 -19.81 20.46
CA LYS A 434 22.72 -20.43 19.97
C LYS A 434 22.12 -19.60 18.81
N ALA A 435 22.12 -18.27 18.91
CA ALA A 435 21.64 -17.39 17.84
C ALA A 435 22.44 -17.50 16.54
N TYR A 436 23.77 -17.69 16.64
CA TYR A 436 24.65 -17.88 15.50
C TYR A 436 24.53 -19.26 14.87
N ASP A 437 24.38 -20.30 15.69
CA ASP A 437 24.32 -21.70 15.22
C ASP A 437 22.98 -22.03 14.53
N LEU A 438 21.85 -21.43 14.98
CA LEU A 438 20.51 -21.70 14.45
C LEU A 438 20.37 -21.52 12.94
N PRO A 439 20.78 -20.41 12.31
CA PRO A 439 20.69 -20.23 10.86
C PRO A 439 21.55 -21.21 10.06
N ASN A 440 22.65 -21.68 10.67
CA ASN A 440 23.55 -22.65 10.04
C ASN A 440 22.99 -24.06 10.04
N MET A 441 22.17 -24.41 11.04
CA MET A 441 21.56 -25.72 11.19
C MET A 441 20.31 -25.91 10.32
N ILE A 442 19.64 -24.80 9.91
CA ILE A 442 18.35 -24.86 9.23
C ILE A 442 18.47 -24.30 7.81
N PRO A 443 18.41 -25.16 6.76
CA PRO A 443 18.59 -24.73 5.37
C PRO A 443 17.56 -23.70 4.88
N SER A 444 16.34 -23.75 5.41
CA SER A 444 15.25 -22.82 5.02
C SER A 444 15.52 -21.38 5.42
N LEU A 445 16.37 -21.13 6.41
CA LEU A 445 16.75 -19.78 6.82
C LEU A 445 17.86 -19.18 5.94
N LYS A 446 18.59 -20.01 5.18
CA LYS A 446 19.67 -19.54 4.30
C LYS A 446 19.19 -18.81 3.03
N GLN A 447 17.95 -19.07 2.60
CA GLN A 447 17.44 -18.53 1.33
C GLN A 447 16.77 -17.14 1.43
N ASN A 448 16.33 -16.71 2.61
CA ASN A 448 15.57 -15.47 2.75
C ASN A 448 16.28 -14.48 3.67
N LYS A 449 16.80 -13.35 3.13
CA LYS A 449 17.30 -12.15 3.88
C LYS A 449 18.13 -12.42 5.16
N SER A 450 18.60 -13.64 5.34
CA SER A 450 19.25 -14.17 6.53
C SER A 450 20.70 -13.66 6.69
N GLU A 451 21.26 -13.07 5.64
CA GLU A 451 22.67 -12.64 5.65
C GLU A 451 22.93 -11.53 6.67
N MET A 452 22.04 -10.54 6.77
CA MET A 452 22.13 -9.49 7.79
C MET A 452 21.95 -10.02 9.21
N ILE A 453 21.03 -10.97 9.42
CA ILE A 453 20.79 -11.57 10.73
C ILE A 453 21.99 -12.43 11.16
N MET A 454 22.56 -13.18 10.24
CA MET A 454 23.76 -13.98 10.47
C MET A 454 24.97 -13.10 10.79
N GLU A 455 25.14 -12.01 10.05
CA GLU A 455 26.25 -11.08 10.25
C GLU A 455 26.13 -10.38 11.62
N SER A 456 24.93 -9.92 11.98
CA SER A 456 24.65 -9.37 13.29
C SER A 456 24.94 -10.38 14.42
N ALA A 457 24.47 -11.62 14.28
CA ALA A 457 24.73 -12.67 15.27
C ALA A 457 26.23 -12.98 15.39
N ARG A 458 26.97 -12.98 14.26
CA ARG A 458 28.42 -13.18 14.24
C ARG A 458 29.16 -12.08 14.99
N ILE A 459 28.81 -10.82 14.74
CA ILE A 459 29.40 -9.66 15.41
C ILE A 459 29.12 -9.72 16.92
N MET A 460 27.87 -9.94 17.32
CA MET A 460 27.47 -9.99 18.72
C MET A 460 28.09 -11.16 19.48
N LEU A 461 28.25 -12.30 18.81
CA LEU A 461 29.02 -13.43 19.37
C LEU A 461 30.47 -13.04 19.64
N GLY A 462 31.10 -12.32 18.72
CA GLY A 462 32.48 -11.80 18.89
C GLY A 462 32.58 -10.82 20.06
N VAL A 463 31.62 -9.90 20.20
CA VAL A 463 31.55 -8.93 21.30
C VAL A 463 31.39 -9.62 22.65
N SER A 464 30.42 -10.54 22.78
CA SER A 464 30.19 -11.27 24.04
C SER A 464 31.39 -12.14 24.45
N ARG A 465 32.08 -12.72 23.45
CA ARG A 465 33.34 -13.44 23.65
C ARG A 465 34.45 -12.51 24.17
N ALA A 466 34.57 -11.33 23.57
CA ALA A 466 35.56 -10.34 24.00
C ALA A 466 35.30 -9.84 25.42
N HIS A 467 34.03 -9.57 25.78
CA HIS A 467 33.67 -9.18 27.16
C HIS A 467 34.03 -10.26 28.18
N LEU A 468 33.70 -11.52 27.89
CA LEU A 468 34.07 -12.65 28.75
C LEU A 468 35.57 -12.76 28.88
N MET A 469 36.33 -12.71 27.78
CA MET A 469 37.79 -12.78 27.81
C MET A 469 38.41 -11.62 28.56
N ASN A 470 37.91 -10.39 28.41
CA ASN A 470 38.41 -9.21 29.09
C ASN A 470 38.28 -9.36 30.62
N GLY A 471 37.13 -9.84 31.12
CA GLY A 471 36.93 -10.14 32.53
C GLY A 471 37.91 -11.16 33.08
N MET A 472 38.15 -12.22 32.31
CA MET A 472 39.12 -13.26 32.67
C MET A 472 40.56 -12.73 32.64
N PHE A 473 40.89 -11.91 31.66
CA PHE A 473 42.21 -11.28 31.51
C PHE A 473 42.53 -10.39 32.72
N ILE A 474 41.59 -9.51 33.06
CA ILE A 474 41.74 -8.61 34.23
C ILE A 474 41.93 -9.40 35.52
N ASN A 475 41.11 -10.45 35.75
CA ASN A 475 41.24 -11.31 36.92
C ASN A 475 42.59 -12.05 36.96
N ALA A 476 43.08 -12.54 35.83
CA ALA A 476 44.39 -13.19 35.76
C ALA A 476 45.54 -12.24 36.08
N ILE A 477 45.45 -10.98 35.64
CA ILE A 477 46.46 -9.94 35.97
C ILE A 477 46.39 -9.56 37.46
N ILE A 478 45.19 -9.36 38.02
CA ILE A 478 45.02 -8.99 39.44
C ILE A 478 45.54 -10.09 40.35
N ASN A 479 45.23 -11.35 40.06
CA ASN A 479 45.64 -12.49 40.90
C ASN A 479 47.15 -12.79 40.82
N ASN A 480 47.82 -12.40 39.74
CA ASN A 480 49.25 -12.43 39.51
C ASN A 480 49.97 -13.69 40.09
N THR A 481 49.37 -14.86 39.95
CA THR A 481 49.95 -16.14 40.37
C THR A 481 50.86 -16.70 39.29
N PRO A 482 51.96 -17.46 39.62
CA PRO A 482 52.77 -18.09 38.58
C PRO A 482 51.97 -18.95 37.58
N ARG A 483 50.90 -19.56 38.05
CA ARG A 483 49.99 -20.37 37.22
C ARG A 483 49.20 -19.51 36.24
N THR A 484 48.71 -18.33 36.67
CA THR A 484 47.97 -17.42 35.77
C THR A 484 48.91 -16.79 34.72
N ILE A 485 50.13 -16.47 35.11
CA ILE A 485 51.15 -15.96 34.19
C ILE A 485 51.50 -17.00 33.10
N LEU A 486 51.68 -18.27 33.51
CA LEU A 486 51.92 -19.36 32.57
C LEU A 486 50.74 -19.56 31.60
N LYS A 487 49.51 -19.51 32.09
CA LYS A 487 48.30 -19.57 31.27
C LYS A 487 48.24 -18.42 30.23
N LEU A 488 48.54 -17.19 30.65
CA LEU A 488 48.59 -16.02 29.77
C LEU A 488 49.70 -16.10 28.73
N SER A 489 50.87 -16.58 29.13
CA SER A 489 52.00 -16.75 28.19
C SER A 489 51.71 -17.84 27.16
N HIS A 490 51.10 -18.95 27.59
CA HIS A 490 50.68 -20.01 26.68
C HIS A 490 49.60 -19.52 25.70
N TRP A 491 48.58 -18.79 26.15
CA TRP A 491 47.59 -18.20 25.28
C TRP A 491 48.20 -17.24 24.25
N LYS A 492 49.15 -16.41 24.66
CA LYS A 492 49.84 -15.51 23.73
C LYS A 492 50.63 -16.28 22.67
N ALA A 493 51.19 -17.44 23.00
CA ALA A 493 51.94 -18.29 22.09
C ALA A 493 50.99 -19.07 21.14
N TYR A 494 49.83 -19.48 21.62
CA TYR A 494 48.86 -20.34 20.90
C TYR A 494 47.45 -19.79 20.95
N PRO A 495 47.14 -18.68 20.28
CA PRO A 495 45.84 -17.98 20.42
C PRO A 495 44.66 -18.78 19.89
N LYS A 496 44.86 -19.90 19.20
CA LYS A 496 43.79 -20.77 18.67
C LYS A 496 43.30 -21.80 19.68
N ASP A 497 44.02 -22.06 20.75
CA ASP A 497 43.64 -23.00 21.81
C ASP A 497 42.81 -22.31 22.92
N GLU A 498 41.64 -21.80 22.55
CA GLU A 498 40.73 -21.11 23.49
C GLU A 498 40.33 -21.99 24.69
N ASN A 499 40.25 -23.30 24.49
CA ASN A 499 39.77 -24.26 25.53
C ASN A 499 40.78 -24.52 26.66
N GLN A 500 42.06 -24.18 26.47
CA GLN A 500 43.08 -24.41 27.49
C GLN A 500 43.26 -23.24 28.47
N LEU A 501 42.84 -22.05 28.06
CA LEU A 501 42.99 -20.87 28.92
C LEU A 501 41.94 -20.80 30.02
N PHE A 502 40.70 -21.17 29.66
CA PHE A 502 39.54 -20.91 30.52
C PHE A 502 38.62 -22.13 30.51
N SER A 503 38.63 -22.90 31.59
CA SER A 503 37.62 -23.91 31.78
C SER A 503 36.27 -23.26 32.09
N LEU A 504 35.16 -23.90 31.72
CA LEU A 504 33.79 -23.44 32.06
C LEU A 504 33.59 -23.26 33.57
N GLU A 505 34.42 -23.92 34.42
CA GLU A 505 34.41 -23.75 35.87
C GLU A 505 35.04 -22.43 36.31
N ASP A 506 36.08 -21.95 35.61
CA ASP A 506 36.69 -20.62 35.86
C ASP A 506 35.69 -19.50 35.55
N CYS A 507 34.81 -19.69 34.55
CA CYS A 507 33.75 -18.75 34.18
C CYS A 507 32.65 -18.63 35.26
N ARG A 508 32.29 -19.75 35.94
CA ARG A 508 31.29 -19.76 37.02
C ARG A 508 31.76 -19.06 38.30
N ILE A 509 33.06 -19.07 38.57
CA ILE A 509 33.65 -18.39 39.72
C ILE A 509 33.66 -16.87 39.53
N ILE A 510 33.87 -16.41 38.29
CA ILE A 510 33.91 -14.97 37.97
C ILE A 510 32.53 -14.36 38.06
N SER A 511 31.49 -15.04 37.57
CA SER A 511 30.10 -14.56 37.64
C SER A 511 29.60 -14.41 39.08
N LYS A 512 30.07 -15.24 40.02
CA LYS A 512 29.75 -15.14 41.44
C LYS A 512 30.49 -14.00 42.15
N GLN A 513 31.69 -13.61 41.69
CA GLN A 513 32.49 -12.53 42.28
C GLN A 513 32.11 -11.14 41.78
N SER A 514 31.54 -11.04 40.58
CA SER A 514 31.11 -9.76 39.99
C SER A 514 29.84 -9.21 40.63
N VAL A 515 28.97 -10.06 41.18
CA VAL A 515 27.72 -9.67 41.87
C VAL A 515 27.97 -8.91 43.19
N GLY A 516 29.19 -8.97 43.77
CA GLY A 516 29.54 -8.30 45.03
C GLY A 516 30.22 -6.94 44.89
N ARG A 517 30.63 -6.52 43.69
CA ARG A 517 31.31 -5.23 43.48
C ARG A 517 30.40 -4.26 42.78
N LYS A 518 29.99 -3.17 43.47
CA LYS A 518 29.37 -1.99 42.83
C LYS A 518 30.31 -1.52 41.70
N PRO A 519 29.82 -1.30 40.49
CA PRO A 519 30.65 -0.82 39.40
C PRO A 519 31.26 0.54 39.81
N HIS A 520 32.58 0.67 39.72
CA HIS A 520 33.28 1.93 39.90
C HIS A 520 32.79 2.88 38.81
N ARG A 521 32.16 4.00 39.20
CA ARG A 521 31.52 4.97 38.29
C ARG A 521 32.45 5.56 37.24
N ASP A 522 33.75 5.48 37.44
CA ASP A 522 34.75 6.16 36.61
C ASP A 522 35.18 5.37 35.35
N VAL A 523 34.85 4.08 35.25
CA VAL A 523 35.14 3.26 34.06
C VAL A 523 34.01 3.34 33.03
N LEU A 524 32.81 3.77 33.45
CA LEU A 524 31.64 3.91 32.59
C LEU A 524 31.59 5.21 31.76
N ALA A 525 32.51 6.16 32.05
CA ALA A 525 32.59 7.41 31.27
C ALA A 525 33.10 7.22 29.83
N CYS A 526 33.79 6.10 29.54
CA CYS A 526 34.27 5.78 28.20
C CYS A 526 33.32 4.90 27.37
N SER A 527 32.20 4.40 27.92
CA SER A 527 31.28 3.49 27.25
C SER A 527 29.95 4.15 26.80
N LYS A 528 29.92 5.48 26.65
CA LYS A 528 28.91 6.12 25.79
C LYS A 528 29.28 5.82 24.35
N ASN A 529 29.16 4.56 24.00
CA ASN A 529 29.43 4.08 22.66
C ASN A 529 28.20 4.33 21.75
N PRO A 530 28.44 4.74 20.50
CA PRO A 530 27.42 4.88 19.47
C PRO A 530 26.81 3.55 19.00
N VAL A 531 27.17 2.42 19.65
CA VAL A 531 26.67 1.08 19.27
C VAL A 531 25.18 0.89 19.64
N SER A 532 24.63 1.64 20.61
CA SER A 532 23.20 1.58 20.93
C SER A 532 22.33 2.19 19.83
N GLY A 533 22.84 3.16 19.06
CA GLY A 533 22.16 3.71 17.90
C GLY A 533 22.14 2.74 16.71
N PHE A 534 23.17 1.93 16.56
CA PHE A 534 23.26 0.98 15.45
C PHE A 534 22.30 -0.22 15.58
N ILE A 535 21.90 -0.55 16.81
CA ILE A 535 20.96 -1.63 17.08
C ILE A 535 19.52 -1.19 16.80
N HIS A 536 19.21 0.11 16.95
CA HIS A 536 17.88 0.65 16.69
C HIS A 536 17.54 0.61 15.19
N ASP A 537 18.53 0.87 14.33
CA ASP A 537 18.34 0.89 12.86
C ASP A 537 18.34 -0.51 12.19
N ILE A 538 18.75 -1.55 12.92
CA ILE A 538 18.74 -2.93 12.40
C ILE A 538 17.41 -3.64 12.68
N PHE A 539 16.58 -3.13 13.62
CA PHE A 539 15.33 -3.77 14.06
C PHE A 539 14.04 -2.99 13.66
N HIS A 540 14.18 -1.90 12.91
CA HIS A 540 13.11 -1.25 12.15
C HIS A 540 13.28 -1.57 10.68
#